data_57030efc3640b16abd18af86f95a5b91
#
_entry.id   57030efc3640b16abd18af86f95a5b91
#
_cell.length_a   1.000
_cell.length_b   1.000
_cell.length_c   1.000
_cell.angle_alpha   90.00
_cell.angle_beta   90.00
_cell.angle_gamma   90.00
#
_symmetry.space_group_name_H-M   'P 1'
#
loop_
_entity.id
_entity.type
_entity.pdbx_description
1 polymer ?
#
loop_
_entity_poly.entity_id
_entity_poly.type
_entity_poly.pdbx_seq_one_letter_code
_entity_poly.pdbx_strand_id
1 'polypeptide(L)'
;KRQNMYFNADYARSRGIEAILKSRLFTNWYVDLNFNYSIVTGKSSSPLDNLLVQAGQLSEKPLGENYMSWDRPLHMFTNISYSHPSMWGFSARLEYESGRRYTRSIQDTVITIGDKQFYDGPREDDRPYAFLSDATKNNIDVKVYKTVNLGQFKLKAYAEVENVLNDITPRRINPYTGRGYDPGEIYGYRLLN
;
A
#
# COMPACT_ATOMS: atom_id res chain seq x y z
N LYS A 1 -1.94 10.66 41.98
CA LYS A 1 -1.27 10.75 40.66
C LYS A 1 -1.73 9.56 39.84
N ARG A 2 -2.48 9.80 38.73
CA ARG A 2 -2.78 8.74 37.76
C ARG A 2 -1.47 8.42 37.01
N GLN A 3 -1.00 7.17 37.08
CA GLN A 3 0.11 6.70 36.28
C GLN A 3 -0.48 6.15 34.99
N ASN A 4 -0.08 6.67 33.86
CA ASN A 4 -0.40 6.08 32.56
C ASN A 4 0.49 4.85 32.36
N MET A 5 -0.12 3.69 32.24
CA MET A 5 0.55 2.44 32.00
C MET A 5 0.16 1.92 30.63
N TYR A 6 1.14 1.61 29.80
CA TYR A 6 0.91 0.99 28.50
C TYR A 6 0.87 -0.52 28.68
N PHE A 7 -0.13 -1.17 28.11
CA PHE A 7 -0.24 -2.61 28.06
C PHE A 7 -0.80 -3.04 26.67
N ASN A 8 -0.41 -4.23 26.23
CA ASN A 8 -0.89 -4.79 24.97
C ASN A 8 -2.34 -5.29 25.16
N ALA A 9 -3.31 -4.51 24.72
CA ALA A 9 -4.73 -4.86 24.79
C ALA A 9 -5.24 -5.52 23.52
N ASP A 10 -4.52 -5.38 22.42
CA ASP A 10 -4.92 -5.83 21.08
C ASP A 10 -3.83 -6.66 20.42
N TYR A 11 -4.23 -7.47 19.45
CA TYR A 11 -3.33 -8.28 18.64
C TYR A 11 -3.60 -8.09 17.15
N ALA A 12 -2.57 -8.25 16.37
CA ALA A 12 -2.65 -8.40 14.92
C ALA A 12 -1.97 -9.70 14.51
N ARG A 13 -2.48 -10.31 13.46
CA ARG A 13 -1.98 -11.57 12.90
C ARG A 13 -1.73 -11.37 11.41
N SER A 14 -0.55 -11.75 10.95
CA SER A 14 -0.23 -11.86 9.52
C SER A 14 -0.15 -13.31 9.12
N ARG A 15 -0.77 -13.67 8.00
CA ARG A 15 -0.72 -15.01 7.40
C ARG A 15 -0.48 -14.85 5.92
N GLY A 16 0.41 -15.66 5.37
CA GLY A 16 0.71 -15.53 3.95
C GLY A 16 1.65 -16.58 3.41
N ILE A 17 2.04 -16.35 2.18
CA ILE A 17 2.99 -17.16 1.42
C ILE A 17 4.05 -16.23 0.90
N GLU A 18 5.31 -16.60 1.07
CA GLU A 18 6.45 -15.92 0.50
C GLU A 18 7.20 -16.88 -0.44
N ALA A 19 7.57 -16.39 -1.60
CA ALA A 19 8.40 -17.13 -2.55
C ALA A 19 9.55 -16.25 -3.03
N ILE A 20 10.76 -16.80 -2.97
CA ILE A 20 11.98 -16.13 -3.40
C ILE A 20 12.65 -16.98 -4.47
N LEU A 21 12.86 -16.39 -5.63
CA LEU A 21 13.61 -17.01 -6.74
C LEU A 21 14.84 -16.16 -7.05
N LYS A 22 16.02 -16.74 -6.83
CA LYS A 22 17.29 -16.15 -7.24
C LYS A 22 17.97 -17.05 -8.25
N SER A 23 18.21 -16.52 -9.42
CA SER A 23 18.79 -17.30 -10.51
C SER A 23 19.81 -16.49 -11.29
N ARG A 24 20.90 -17.14 -11.63
CA ARG A 24 21.83 -16.66 -12.64
C ARG A 24 21.50 -17.37 -13.96
N LEU A 25 20.70 -16.69 -14.76
CA LEU A 25 20.31 -17.17 -16.07
C LEU A 25 21.42 -16.83 -17.07
N PHE A 26 21.99 -17.84 -17.68
CA PHE A 26 23.17 -17.67 -18.54
C PHE A 26 24.35 -17.02 -17.76
N THR A 27 25.45 -16.77 -18.41
CA THR A 27 26.66 -16.27 -17.72
C THR A 27 26.53 -14.83 -17.22
N ASN A 28 25.65 -14.04 -17.83
CA ASN A 28 25.66 -12.57 -17.69
C ASN A 28 24.38 -12.00 -17.09
N TRP A 29 23.33 -12.79 -16.91
CA TRP A 29 22.04 -12.35 -16.37
C TRP A 29 21.86 -12.83 -14.93
N TYR A 30 21.35 -11.94 -14.11
CA TYR A 30 20.91 -12.25 -12.76
C TYR A 30 19.48 -11.78 -12.56
N VAL A 31 18.64 -12.63 -11.97
CA VAL A 31 17.26 -12.35 -11.62
C VAL A 31 17.05 -12.67 -10.14
N ASP A 32 16.47 -11.74 -9.42
CA ASP A 32 16.03 -11.90 -8.04
C ASP A 32 14.56 -11.47 -7.97
N LEU A 33 13.68 -12.45 -7.79
CA LEU A 33 12.24 -12.25 -7.68
C LEU A 33 11.81 -12.61 -6.27
N ASN A 34 11.13 -11.68 -5.62
CA ASN A 34 10.50 -11.87 -4.33
C ASN A 34 8.99 -11.66 -4.52
N PHE A 35 8.22 -12.63 -4.09
CA PHE A 35 6.77 -12.61 -4.09
C PHE A 35 6.30 -12.80 -2.65
N ASN A 36 5.48 -11.89 -2.17
CA ASN A 36 4.82 -12.00 -0.87
C ASN A 36 3.32 -11.77 -1.05
N TYR A 37 2.55 -12.74 -0.59
CA TYR A 37 1.11 -12.60 -0.44
C TYR A 37 0.77 -12.85 1.02
N SER A 38 0.28 -11.84 1.71
CA SER A 38 -0.08 -11.94 3.12
C SER A 38 -1.36 -11.17 3.43
N ILE A 39 -2.09 -11.62 4.42
CA ILE A 39 -3.30 -10.98 4.93
C ILE A 39 -3.07 -10.64 6.39
N VAL A 40 -3.30 -9.40 6.76
CA VAL A 40 -3.17 -8.91 8.13
C VAL A 40 -4.56 -8.67 8.72
N THR A 41 -4.86 -9.38 9.81
CA THR A 41 -6.09 -9.24 10.58
C THR A 41 -5.78 -8.91 12.04
N GLY A 42 -6.71 -8.29 12.72
CA GLY A 42 -6.58 -7.98 14.14
C GLY A 42 -7.85 -7.34 14.70
N LYS A 43 -7.81 -6.96 15.96
CA LYS A 43 -8.97 -6.37 16.65
C LYS A 43 -9.05 -4.85 16.53
N SER A 44 -7.92 -4.17 16.32
CA SER A 44 -7.87 -2.72 16.26
C SER A 44 -6.83 -2.26 15.25
N SER A 45 -7.17 -1.25 14.46
CA SER A 45 -6.28 -0.62 13.48
C SER A 45 -5.56 0.60 14.04
N SER A 46 -5.97 1.07 15.21
CA SER A 46 -5.41 2.26 15.85
C SER A 46 -5.20 2.05 17.35
N PRO A 47 -4.07 2.49 17.91
CA PRO A 47 -3.87 2.48 19.35
C PRO A 47 -4.85 3.40 20.11
N LEU A 48 -5.55 4.29 19.38
CA LEU A 48 -6.52 5.22 19.94
C LEU A 48 -7.92 4.62 20.07
N ASP A 49 -8.24 3.51 19.40
CA ASP A 49 -9.58 2.92 19.40
C ASP A 49 -10.06 2.61 20.82
N ASN A 50 -9.18 2.10 21.68
CA ASN A 50 -9.48 1.89 23.09
C ASN A 50 -9.83 3.16 23.84
N LEU A 51 -9.13 4.25 23.56
CA LEU A 51 -9.38 5.55 24.20
C LEU A 51 -10.71 6.13 23.72
N LEU A 52 -11.04 5.96 22.44
CA LEU A 52 -12.29 6.43 21.86
C LEU A 52 -13.50 5.68 22.43
N VAL A 53 -13.37 4.36 22.66
CA VAL A 53 -14.40 3.56 23.35
C VAL A 53 -14.56 4.02 24.79
N GLN A 54 -13.46 4.22 25.54
CA GLN A 54 -13.51 4.71 26.91
C GLN A 54 -14.07 6.14 27.02
N ALA A 55 -13.86 6.95 25.99
CA ALA A 55 -14.41 8.29 25.89
C ALA A 55 -15.88 8.34 25.43
N GLY A 56 -16.48 7.18 25.12
CA GLY A 56 -17.84 7.09 24.60
C GLY A 56 -18.03 7.60 23.16
N GLN A 57 -16.93 7.79 22.42
CA GLN A 57 -16.94 8.26 21.03
C GLN A 57 -17.08 7.10 20.03
N LEU A 58 -16.74 5.88 20.44
CA LEU A 58 -17.04 4.65 19.73
C LEU A 58 -17.90 3.77 20.62
N SER A 59 -18.96 3.18 20.07
CA SER A 59 -19.94 2.40 20.82
C SER A 59 -19.35 1.13 21.40
N GLU A 60 -18.54 0.40 20.61
CA GLU A 60 -17.88 -0.83 21.03
C GLU A 60 -16.68 -1.12 20.14
N LYS A 61 -15.72 -1.91 20.66
CA LYS A 61 -14.70 -2.54 19.82
C LYS A 61 -15.32 -3.66 18.99
N PRO A 62 -14.87 -3.84 17.74
CA PRO A 62 -15.25 -5.03 16.99
C PRO A 62 -14.91 -6.29 17.78
N LEU A 63 -15.90 -7.16 18.01
CA LEU A 63 -15.72 -8.43 18.71
C LEU A 63 -14.90 -9.43 17.88
N GLY A 64 -14.92 -9.29 16.56
CA GLY A 64 -14.22 -10.15 15.61
C GLY A 64 -12.90 -9.59 15.10
N GLU A 65 -12.13 -10.44 14.44
CA GLU A 65 -10.97 -10.02 13.67
C GLU A 65 -11.41 -9.31 12.39
N ASN A 66 -10.89 -8.13 12.16
CA ASN A 66 -11.06 -7.37 10.92
C ASN A 66 -9.72 -7.23 10.20
N TYR A 67 -9.77 -6.91 8.92
CA TYR A 67 -8.56 -6.54 8.19
C TYR A 67 -7.96 -5.26 8.76
N MET A 68 -6.65 -5.12 8.65
CA MET A 68 -5.96 -3.92 9.11
C MET A 68 -5.91 -2.86 8.01
N SER A 69 -5.98 -1.59 8.39
CA SER A 69 -5.96 -0.46 7.46
C SER A 69 -4.67 -0.36 6.63
N TRP A 70 -3.58 -0.92 7.13
CA TRP A 70 -2.27 -0.96 6.45
C TRP A 70 -2.05 -2.25 5.64
N ASP A 71 -3.01 -3.19 5.65
CA ASP A 71 -2.88 -4.44 4.90
C ASP A 71 -2.79 -4.17 3.40
N ARG A 72 -1.71 -4.65 2.81
CA ARG A 72 -1.44 -4.69 1.37
C ARG A 72 -1.13 -6.13 1.00
N PRO A 73 -2.12 -6.91 0.57
CA PRO A 73 -1.98 -8.35 0.45
C PRO A 73 -0.88 -8.82 -0.49
N LEU A 74 -0.63 -8.11 -1.56
CA LEU A 74 0.35 -8.52 -2.56
C LEU A 74 1.50 -7.51 -2.64
N HIS A 75 2.71 -8.03 -2.47
CA HIS A 75 3.95 -7.30 -2.69
C HIS A 75 4.89 -8.14 -3.57
N MET A 76 5.31 -7.57 -4.67
CA MET A 76 6.25 -8.18 -5.60
C MET A 76 7.44 -7.26 -5.80
N PHE A 77 8.61 -7.84 -5.77
CA PHE A 77 9.85 -7.14 -5.99
C PHE A 77 10.73 -7.96 -6.91
N THR A 78 11.20 -7.37 -7.99
CA THR A 78 12.04 -8.06 -8.98
C THR A 78 13.23 -7.20 -9.34
N ASN A 79 14.42 -7.76 -9.19
CA ASN A 79 15.64 -7.20 -9.76
C ASN A 79 16.08 -8.04 -10.96
N ILE A 80 16.34 -7.39 -12.06
CA ILE A 80 16.94 -8.00 -13.25
C ILE A 80 18.22 -7.24 -13.52
N SER A 81 19.33 -7.93 -13.66
CA SER A 81 20.60 -7.29 -14.02
C SER A 81 21.34 -8.08 -15.09
N TYR A 82 22.01 -7.33 -15.94
CA TYR A 82 22.86 -7.83 -16.99
C TYR A 82 24.24 -7.21 -16.87
N SER A 83 25.28 -8.03 -16.97
CA SER A 83 26.68 -7.59 -16.94
C SER A 83 27.42 -8.14 -18.16
N HIS A 84 27.81 -7.24 -19.05
CA HIS A 84 28.54 -7.61 -20.27
C HIS A 84 30.05 -7.76 -20.00
N PRO A 85 30.75 -8.72 -20.64
CA PRO A 85 32.20 -8.89 -20.47
C PRO A 85 33.03 -7.64 -20.77
N SER A 86 32.58 -6.76 -21.65
CA SER A 86 33.21 -5.46 -21.95
C SER A 86 32.93 -4.40 -20.88
N MET A 87 32.68 -4.81 -19.65
CA MET A 87 32.53 -3.94 -18.46
C MET A 87 31.41 -2.89 -18.54
N TRP A 88 30.33 -3.20 -19.21
CA TRP A 88 29.09 -2.42 -19.13
C TRP A 88 27.95 -3.32 -18.67
N GLY A 89 26.89 -2.73 -18.18
CA GLY A 89 25.70 -3.47 -17.79
C GLY A 89 24.55 -2.55 -17.47
N PHE A 90 23.42 -3.18 -17.24
CA PHE A 90 22.22 -2.50 -16.74
C PHE A 90 21.58 -3.30 -15.63
N SER A 91 20.76 -2.63 -14.84
CA SER A 91 19.84 -3.26 -13.89
C SER A 91 18.50 -2.56 -13.93
N ALA A 92 17.45 -3.34 -13.79
CA ALA A 92 16.10 -2.85 -13.61
C ALA A 92 15.54 -3.39 -12.30
N ARG A 93 14.94 -2.54 -11.51
CA ARG A 93 14.21 -2.86 -10.29
C ARG A 93 12.75 -2.57 -10.53
N LEU A 94 11.92 -3.58 -10.34
CA LEU A 94 10.47 -3.49 -10.47
C LEU A 94 9.87 -3.75 -9.09
N GLU A 95 8.94 -2.91 -8.67
CA GLU A 95 8.22 -3.06 -7.43
C GLU A 95 6.73 -2.88 -7.70
N TYR A 96 5.95 -3.81 -7.17
CA TYR A 96 4.50 -3.76 -7.22
C TYR A 96 3.95 -4.00 -5.81
N GLU A 97 3.06 -3.12 -5.35
CA GLU A 97 2.25 -3.34 -4.16
C GLU A 97 0.77 -3.19 -4.52
N SER A 98 -0.06 -4.10 -4.02
CA SER A 98 -1.51 -3.97 -4.13
C SER A 98 -2.01 -2.73 -3.38
N GLY A 99 -3.20 -2.30 -3.70
CA GLY A 99 -3.89 -1.29 -2.91
C GLY A 99 -4.04 -1.72 -1.45
N ARG A 100 -4.12 -0.74 -0.57
CA ARG A 100 -4.40 -0.99 0.85
C ARG A 100 -5.88 -1.16 1.10
N ARG A 101 -6.20 -1.71 2.24
CA ARG A 101 -7.57 -1.88 2.70
C ARG A 101 -8.23 -0.55 3.07
N TYR A 102 -9.54 -0.47 2.82
CA TYR A 102 -10.37 0.65 3.24
C TYR A 102 -11.77 0.17 3.63
N THR A 103 -12.45 0.99 4.42
CA THR A 103 -13.88 0.83 4.73
C THR A 103 -14.68 1.60 3.69
N ARG A 104 -15.62 0.93 3.05
CA ARG A 104 -16.47 1.57 2.04
C ARG A 104 -17.54 2.43 2.72
N SER A 105 -17.75 3.64 2.20
CA SER A 105 -18.91 4.46 2.54
C SER A 105 -20.04 4.20 1.56
N ILE A 106 -21.22 4.00 2.09
CA ILE A 106 -22.44 3.67 1.35
C ILE A 106 -23.40 4.87 1.47
N GLN A 107 -23.94 5.30 0.34
CA GLN A 107 -24.89 6.40 0.28
C GLN A 107 -26.21 5.87 -0.32
N ASP A 108 -26.86 5.01 0.44
CA ASP A 108 -28.07 4.30 0.01
C ASP A 108 -29.31 4.60 0.86
N THR A 109 -29.13 5.32 1.97
CA THR A 109 -30.22 5.60 2.89
C THR A 109 -30.98 6.83 2.46
N VAL A 110 -32.21 6.65 2.02
CA VAL A 110 -33.14 7.71 1.66
C VAL A 110 -34.24 7.78 2.70
N ILE A 111 -34.37 8.91 3.35
CA ILE A 111 -35.49 9.20 4.27
C ILE A 111 -36.53 9.99 3.51
N THR A 112 -37.77 9.51 3.51
CA THR A 112 -38.90 10.22 2.91
C THR A 112 -39.70 10.93 4.02
N ILE A 113 -39.77 12.25 3.94
CA ILE A 113 -40.56 13.06 4.84
C ILE A 113 -41.60 13.79 4.01
N GLY A 114 -42.85 13.36 4.10
CA GLY A 114 -43.92 13.80 3.19
C GLY A 114 -43.61 13.39 1.74
N ASP A 115 -43.66 14.32 0.82
CA ASP A 115 -43.36 14.11 -0.62
C ASP A 115 -41.89 14.33 -0.98
N LYS A 116 -41.03 14.60 0.00
CA LYS A 116 -39.60 14.89 -0.21
C LYS A 116 -38.71 13.75 0.25
N GLN A 117 -37.74 13.47 -0.58
CA GLN A 117 -36.68 12.52 -0.27
C GLN A 117 -35.43 13.26 0.20
N PHE A 118 -34.84 12.79 1.29
CA PHE A 118 -33.59 13.29 1.86
C PHE A 118 -32.62 12.13 2.00
N TYR A 119 -31.34 12.40 1.75
CA TYR A 119 -30.29 11.43 2.05
C TYR A 119 -29.86 11.59 3.51
N ASP A 120 -29.85 10.48 4.26
CA ASP A 120 -29.44 10.44 5.67
C ASP A 120 -27.91 10.38 5.81
N GLY A 121 -27.20 11.00 4.92
CA GLY A 121 -25.76 11.01 4.94
C GLY A 121 -25.12 9.64 4.59
N PRO A 122 -23.80 9.61 4.47
CA PRO A 122 -23.08 8.38 4.22
C PRO A 122 -22.95 7.54 5.50
N ARG A 123 -23.21 6.25 5.39
CA ARG A 123 -22.88 5.27 6.44
C ARG A 123 -21.65 4.45 6.05
N GLU A 124 -20.89 3.98 7.00
CA GLU A 124 -19.80 3.06 6.77
C GLU A 124 -20.33 1.63 6.61
N ASP A 125 -19.65 0.84 5.78
CA ASP A 125 -19.92 -0.62 5.67
C ASP A 125 -19.65 -1.29 7.02
N ASP A 126 -20.50 -2.23 7.43
CA ASP A 126 -20.39 -2.96 8.69
C ASP A 126 -19.13 -3.82 8.80
N ARG A 127 -18.41 -3.97 7.69
CA ARG A 127 -17.16 -4.71 7.60
C ARG A 127 -15.96 -3.77 7.43
N PRO A 128 -15.35 -3.32 8.54
CA PRO A 128 -14.21 -2.43 8.49
C PRO A 128 -13.08 -3.02 7.64
N TYR A 129 -12.51 -2.19 6.77
CA TYR A 129 -11.34 -2.54 5.91
C TYR A 129 -11.53 -3.78 5.03
N ALA A 130 -12.80 -4.16 4.72
CA ALA A 130 -13.09 -5.35 3.92
C ALA A 130 -12.68 -5.23 2.46
N PHE A 131 -12.54 -4.02 1.95
CA PHE A 131 -12.32 -3.75 0.53
C PHE A 131 -10.86 -3.39 0.25
N LEU A 132 -10.36 -3.79 -0.92
CA LEU A 132 -9.08 -3.35 -1.45
C LEU A 132 -9.28 -2.14 -2.35
N SER A 133 -8.44 -1.13 -2.18
CA SER A 133 -8.41 0.02 -3.07
C SER A 133 -7.67 -0.31 -4.37
N ASP A 134 -7.91 0.49 -5.40
CA ASP A 134 -7.13 0.47 -6.64
C ASP A 134 -5.83 1.31 -6.56
N ALA A 135 -5.55 1.91 -5.42
CA ALA A 135 -4.34 2.68 -5.16
C ALA A 135 -3.12 1.76 -5.00
N THR A 136 -2.76 1.10 -6.08
CA THR A 136 -1.56 0.27 -6.19
C THR A 136 -0.30 1.14 -6.27
N LYS A 137 0.84 0.57 -5.97
CA LYS A 137 2.15 1.19 -6.20
C LYS A 137 2.87 0.39 -7.28
N ASN A 138 3.33 1.08 -8.31
CA ASN A 138 4.12 0.51 -9.39
C ASN A 138 5.39 1.35 -9.55
N ASN A 139 6.52 0.79 -9.24
CA ASN A 139 7.79 1.49 -9.41
C ASN A 139 8.73 0.71 -10.32
N ILE A 140 9.36 1.42 -11.24
CA ILE A 140 10.43 0.88 -12.09
C ILE A 140 11.61 1.83 -12.02
N ASP A 141 12.73 1.32 -11.51
CA ASP A 141 14.01 2.03 -11.50
C ASP A 141 14.95 1.34 -12.48
N VAL A 142 15.67 2.10 -13.27
CA VAL A 142 16.62 1.60 -14.28
C VAL A 142 17.98 2.24 -14.09
N LYS A 143 19.01 1.43 -14.12
CA LYS A 143 20.39 1.87 -14.02
C LYS A 143 21.23 1.24 -15.12
N VAL A 144 22.03 2.05 -15.76
CA VAL A 144 23.04 1.61 -16.73
C VAL A 144 24.42 2.06 -16.28
N TYR A 145 25.43 1.27 -16.54
CA TYR A 145 26.79 1.61 -16.19
C TYR A 145 27.81 1.18 -17.23
N LYS A 146 28.94 1.87 -17.24
CA LYS A 146 30.14 1.51 -18.01
C LYS A 146 31.37 1.69 -17.13
N THR A 147 32.23 0.68 -17.12
CA THR A 147 33.54 0.79 -16.48
C THR A 147 34.62 0.88 -17.53
N VAL A 148 35.57 1.79 -17.33
CA VAL A 148 36.72 2.00 -18.23
C VAL A 148 37.99 1.87 -17.39
N ASN A 149 38.98 1.13 -17.90
CA ASN A 149 40.28 1.03 -17.28
C ASN A 149 41.17 2.14 -17.80
N LEU A 150 41.71 2.97 -16.93
CA LEU A 150 42.62 4.06 -17.20
C LEU A 150 43.96 3.77 -16.53
N GLY A 151 44.75 2.89 -17.12
CA GLY A 151 46.00 2.42 -16.52
C GLY A 151 45.80 1.73 -15.17
N GLN A 152 46.25 2.38 -14.09
CA GLN A 152 46.09 1.84 -12.72
C GLN A 152 44.72 2.09 -12.11
N PHE A 153 43.89 2.94 -12.72
CA PHE A 153 42.58 3.35 -12.23
C PHE A 153 41.44 2.67 -12.99
N LYS A 154 40.36 2.39 -12.28
CA LYS A 154 39.08 1.95 -12.87
C LYS A 154 38.06 3.07 -12.64
N LEU A 155 37.56 3.66 -13.73
CA LEU A 155 36.50 4.64 -13.70
C LEU A 155 35.19 3.95 -14.04
N LYS A 156 34.17 4.06 -13.13
CA LYS A 156 32.82 3.59 -13.39
C LYS A 156 31.89 4.79 -13.51
N ALA A 157 31.36 5.02 -14.71
CA ALA A 157 30.28 5.95 -14.94
C ALA A 157 28.94 5.22 -14.92
N TYR A 158 27.90 5.85 -14.38
CA TYR A 158 26.53 5.29 -14.38
C TYR A 158 25.51 6.41 -14.58
N ALA A 159 24.37 6.03 -15.10
CA ALA A 159 23.14 6.81 -15.11
C ALA A 159 22.02 5.97 -14.48
N GLU A 160 21.19 6.60 -13.66
CA GLU A 160 20.10 5.98 -12.96
C GLU A 160 18.84 6.85 -13.11
N VAL A 161 17.73 6.22 -13.41
CA VAL A 161 16.42 6.85 -13.49
C VAL A 161 15.51 6.09 -12.53
N GLU A 162 15.02 6.78 -11.52
CA GLU A 162 14.06 6.27 -10.56
C GLU A 162 12.64 6.61 -10.99
N ASN A 163 11.71 5.73 -10.66
CA ASN A 163 10.29 5.90 -10.98
C ASN A 163 10.03 6.25 -12.46
N VAL A 164 10.52 5.40 -13.36
CA VAL A 164 10.39 5.59 -14.83
C VAL A 164 8.92 5.76 -15.26
N LEU A 165 7.99 5.12 -14.55
CA LEU A 165 6.57 5.21 -14.84
C LEU A 165 5.93 6.52 -14.36
N ASN A 166 6.66 7.31 -13.57
CA ASN A 166 6.12 8.48 -12.88
C ASN A 166 4.84 8.15 -12.09
N ASP A 167 4.81 6.95 -11.48
CA ASP A 167 3.66 6.50 -10.69
C ASP A 167 3.59 7.29 -9.37
N ILE A 168 2.40 7.77 -9.06
CA ILE A 168 2.12 8.51 -7.84
C ILE A 168 1.19 7.67 -6.98
N THR A 169 1.72 7.07 -5.93
CA THR A 169 0.92 6.28 -4.99
C THR A 169 0.03 7.21 -4.16
N PRO A 170 -1.29 7.12 -4.29
CA PRO A 170 -2.20 7.99 -3.55
C PRO A 170 -2.11 7.74 -2.05
N ARG A 171 -2.01 8.81 -1.29
CA ARG A 171 -1.95 8.73 0.17
C ARG A 171 -3.31 8.50 0.82
N ARG A 172 -4.37 8.97 0.17
CA ARG A 172 -5.75 8.86 0.65
C ARG A 172 -6.60 8.09 -0.35
N ILE A 173 -7.53 7.33 0.17
CA ILE A 173 -8.48 6.54 -0.62
C ILE A 173 -9.84 7.20 -0.51
N ASN A 174 -10.50 7.36 -1.64
CA ASN A 174 -11.88 7.78 -1.67
C ASN A 174 -12.77 6.62 -1.18
N PRO A 175 -13.49 6.78 -0.06
CA PRO A 175 -14.24 5.67 0.54
C PRO A 175 -15.46 5.24 -0.28
N TYR A 176 -15.93 6.06 -1.21
CA TYR A 176 -17.04 5.70 -2.09
C TYR A 176 -16.61 4.89 -3.30
N THR A 177 -15.47 5.21 -3.87
CA THR A 177 -15.00 4.61 -5.13
C THR A 177 -13.90 3.60 -4.96
N GLY A 178 -13.17 3.61 -3.83
CA GLY A 178 -11.97 2.82 -3.61
C GLY A 178 -10.74 3.32 -4.36
N ARG A 179 -10.86 4.42 -5.08
CA ARG A 179 -9.76 5.02 -5.84
C ARG A 179 -8.90 5.90 -4.97
N GLY A 180 -7.65 6.05 -5.35
CA GLY A 180 -6.81 7.09 -4.79
C GLY A 180 -7.35 8.48 -5.14
N TYR A 181 -7.19 9.44 -4.23
CA TYR A 181 -7.39 10.84 -4.57
C TYR A 181 -6.22 11.35 -5.38
N ASP A 182 -6.49 12.03 -6.48
CA ASP A 182 -5.48 12.72 -7.27
C ASP A 182 -4.84 13.88 -6.47
N PRO A 183 -3.55 14.19 -6.70
CA PRO A 183 -2.93 15.37 -6.15
C PRO A 183 -3.71 16.62 -6.57
N GLY A 184 -4.31 17.32 -5.62
CA GLY A 184 -5.15 18.48 -5.85
C GLY A 184 -6.64 18.26 -5.67
N GLU A 185 -7.13 17.03 -5.54
CA GLU A 185 -8.49 16.78 -5.08
C GLU A 185 -8.63 17.22 -3.61
N ILE A 186 -9.60 18.11 -3.35
CA ILE A 186 -9.93 18.52 -1.99
C ILE A 186 -10.70 17.37 -1.34
N TYR A 187 -10.15 16.82 -0.27
CA TYR A 187 -10.78 15.76 0.49
C TYR A 187 -12.18 16.17 0.97
N GLY A 188 -13.19 15.43 0.54
CA GLY A 188 -14.57 15.61 0.98
C GLY A 188 -15.41 16.55 0.10
N TYR A 189 -14.85 17.20 -0.89
CA TYR A 189 -15.60 18.03 -1.85
C TYR A 189 -15.42 17.51 -3.27
N ARG A 190 -16.18 16.50 -3.63
CA ARG A 190 -16.50 16.31 -5.02
C ARG A 190 -17.78 17.11 -5.28
N LEU A 191 -17.65 18.19 -6.02
CA LEU A 191 -18.80 18.77 -6.69
C LEU A 191 -19.34 17.68 -7.60
N LEU A 192 -20.49 17.15 -7.26
CA LEU A 192 -21.28 16.33 -8.17
C LEU A 192 -21.76 17.26 -9.28
N ASN A 193 -21.13 17.20 -10.44
CA ASN A 193 -21.67 17.75 -11.68
C ASN A 193 -22.63 16.74 -12.28
#